data_0af2b76559ef7404d21ada7ff93a47ad
#
_entry.id   0af2b76559ef7404d21ada7ff93a47ad
#
_cell.length_a   1.000
_cell.length_b   1.000
_cell.length_c   1.000
_cell.angle_alpha   90.00
_cell.angle_beta   90.00
_cell.angle_gamma   90.00
#
_symmetry.space_group_name_H-M   'P 1'
#
loop_
_entity.id
_entity.type
_entity.pdbx_description
1 polymer ?
#
loop_
_entity_poly.entity_id
_entity_poly.type
_entity_poly.pdbx_seq_one_letter_code
_entity_poly.pdbx_strand_id
1 'polypeptide(L)'
;SLDLMHWDEVSLLKSTEQETVFQDEVESLNSRFYRVRYDGEPSTWGIIRDRIIGPNCAGCHSAGTAFAKQSKLVLTSDVAYEQLINRKPANNFALEDGLELVGTKGLASVGKSFLWEKINAAEQQHFYDDHPGYGSLMPLGMDPLTDGELKFILHWILEGAPKLGVVANLDNLSNLNRYSPPPFKALTKPENGIQLHVEPFDVPPDFEREFFIYKKLNNKTPVYVNRVQIEMRPGSHHFIGYLLDSSQPLFSLAKRLFVPNRIRDLHLP
;
A
#
# COMPACT_ATOMS: atom_id res chain seq x y z
N SER A 1 31.65 21.08 -17.42
CA SER A 1 31.35 22.32 -16.68
C SER A 1 32.49 22.63 -15.71
N LEU A 2 32.81 23.89 -15.56
CA LEU A 2 33.79 24.40 -14.58
C LEU A 2 33.11 24.90 -13.29
N ASP A 3 31.80 25.06 -13.34
CA ASP A 3 30.92 25.29 -12.22
C ASP A 3 29.77 24.26 -12.25
N LEU A 4 29.01 24.15 -11.20
CA LEU A 4 27.87 23.24 -11.15
C LEU A 4 26.55 23.90 -11.60
N MET A 5 26.62 25.10 -12.15
CA MET A 5 25.44 25.90 -12.54
C MET A 5 25.20 25.86 -14.04
N HIS A 6 26.27 25.80 -14.87
CA HIS A 6 26.19 25.81 -16.33
C HIS A 6 26.76 24.51 -16.90
N TRP A 7 26.02 23.90 -17.81
CA TRP A 7 26.35 22.61 -18.40
C TRP A 7 26.29 22.69 -19.91
N ASP A 8 27.43 22.42 -20.55
CA ASP A 8 27.53 22.33 -22.00
C ASP A 8 27.38 20.87 -22.43
N GLU A 9 26.70 20.65 -23.56
CA GLU A 9 26.64 19.32 -24.14
C GLU A 9 27.99 18.95 -24.74
N VAL A 10 28.57 17.85 -24.31
CA VAL A 10 29.89 17.40 -24.80
C VAL A 10 29.75 16.30 -25.84
N SER A 11 28.79 15.41 -25.65
CA SER A 11 28.56 14.32 -26.62
C SER A 11 27.13 13.78 -26.47
N LEU A 12 26.57 13.36 -27.61
CA LEU A 12 25.33 12.59 -27.72
C LEU A 12 25.67 11.13 -27.98
N LEU A 13 25.46 10.29 -26.97
CA LEU A 13 25.69 8.84 -27.07
C LEU A 13 24.40 8.11 -27.31
N LYS A 14 24.34 7.22 -28.29
CA LYS A 14 23.24 6.27 -28.47
C LYS A 14 23.57 4.99 -27.74
N SER A 15 22.89 4.75 -26.61
CA SER A 15 23.01 3.49 -25.90
C SER A 15 22.12 2.45 -26.56
N THR A 16 22.72 1.38 -27.04
CA THR A 16 22.03 0.18 -27.55
C THR A 16 22.28 -1.04 -26.68
N GLU A 17 23.07 -0.88 -25.63
CA GLU A 17 23.53 -1.93 -24.73
C GLU A 17 23.39 -1.50 -23.27
N GLN A 18 23.65 -2.44 -22.34
CA GLN A 18 23.58 -2.18 -20.90
C GLN A 18 24.66 -1.22 -20.40
N GLU A 19 25.74 -1.05 -21.15
CA GLU A 19 26.85 -0.17 -20.81
C GLU A 19 27.25 0.65 -22.03
N THR A 20 27.42 1.96 -21.83
CA THR A 20 27.94 2.87 -22.85
C THR A 20 29.09 3.66 -22.25
N VAL A 21 30.26 3.59 -22.89
CA VAL A 21 31.47 4.25 -22.40
C VAL A 21 31.66 5.56 -23.16
N PHE A 22 31.82 6.64 -22.40
CA PHE A 22 32.25 7.94 -22.89
C PHE A 22 33.69 8.19 -22.47
N GLN A 23 34.54 8.53 -23.42
CA GLN A 23 35.94 8.89 -23.18
C GLN A 23 36.15 10.35 -23.58
N ASP A 24 36.63 11.18 -22.67
CA ASP A 24 37.01 12.55 -22.91
C ASP A 24 38.55 12.67 -22.92
N GLU A 25 39.09 13.40 -23.91
CA GLU A 25 40.50 13.75 -23.94
C GLU A 25 40.72 15.02 -23.13
N VAL A 26 41.33 14.88 -21.98
CA VAL A 26 41.59 16.02 -21.10
C VAL A 26 42.99 16.55 -21.35
N GLU A 27 43.07 17.67 -22.04
CA GLU A 27 44.39 18.31 -22.37
C GLU A 27 45.03 19.08 -21.19
N SER A 28 44.35 19.26 -20.07
CA SER A 28 44.84 20.04 -18.95
C SER A 28 44.48 19.46 -17.58
N LEU A 29 45.25 19.80 -16.55
CA LEU A 29 45.08 19.38 -15.14
C LEU A 29 43.87 19.99 -14.43
N ASN A 30 42.92 20.59 -15.11
CA ASN A 30 41.74 21.16 -14.50
C ASN A 30 40.67 20.10 -14.28
N SER A 31 40.04 20.12 -13.09
CA SER A 31 38.95 19.25 -12.79
C SER A 31 37.73 19.55 -13.68
N ARG A 32 37.11 18.50 -14.21
CA ARG A 32 35.86 18.58 -14.96
C ARG A 32 34.79 17.78 -14.25
N PHE A 33 33.56 18.26 -14.35
CA PHE A 33 32.39 17.58 -13.82
C PHE A 33 31.51 17.17 -14.99
N TYR A 34 30.99 15.95 -14.94
CA TYR A 34 30.12 15.41 -15.98
C TYR A 34 28.75 15.07 -15.38
N ARG A 35 27.71 15.35 -16.15
CA ARG A 35 26.36 14.94 -15.86
C ARG A 35 25.80 14.26 -17.10
N VAL A 36 25.28 13.06 -16.93
CA VAL A 36 24.55 12.38 -17.99
C VAL A 36 23.09 12.83 -17.94
N ARG A 37 22.60 13.32 -19.07
CA ARG A 37 21.18 13.54 -19.29
C ARG A 37 20.69 12.49 -20.28
N TYR A 38 19.64 11.80 -19.93
CA TYR A 38 18.99 10.85 -20.82
C TYR A 38 17.84 11.57 -21.54
N ASP A 39 17.96 11.75 -22.84
CA ASP A 39 16.97 12.40 -23.69
C ASP A 39 16.10 11.39 -24.47
N GLY A 40 16.22 10.09 -24.20
CA GLY A 40 15.39 9.05 -24.77
C GLY A 40 14.04 8.91 -24.09
N GLU A 41 13.15 8.14 -24.70
CA GLU A 41 11.90 7.74 -24.05
C GLU A 41 12.20 7.10 -22.69
N PRO A 42 11.54 7.55 -21.63
CA PRO A 42 11.77 6.99 -20.31
C PRO A 42 11.43 5.50 -20.31
N SER A 43 12.28 4.68 -19.71
CA SER A 43 11.99 3.24 -19.60
C SER A 43 10.68 3.02 -18.86
N THR A 44 10.02 1.87 -19.09
CA THR A 44 8.81 1.50 -18.32
C THR A 44 9.07 1.57 -16.83
N TRP A 45 10.22 1.06 -16.35
CA TRP A 45 10.60 1.18 -14.95
C TRP A 45 10.78 2.64 -14.52
N GLY A 46 11.42 3.47 -15.32
CA GLY A 46 11.58 4.91 -14.99
C GLY A 46 10.25 5.59 -14.74
N ILE A 47 9.24 5.29 -15.55
CA ILE A 47 7.88 5.82 -15.37
C ILE A 47 7.23 5.25 -14.10
N ILE A 48 7.32 3.93 -13.88
CA ILE A 48 6.80 3.30 -12.66
C ILE A 48 7.44 3.94 -11.44
N ARG A 49 8.76 4.07 -11.42
CA ARG A 49 9.51 4.68 -10.33
C ARG A 49 9.06 6.11 -10.03
N ASP A 50 8.99 6.96 -11.06
CA ASP A 50 8.84 8.41 -10.88
C ASP A 50 7.38 8.85 -10.79
N ARG A 51 6.48 8.18 -11.52
CA ARG A 51 5.07 8.58 -11.62
C ARG A 51 4.13 7.74 -10.76
N ILE A 52 4.52 6.53 -10.38
CA ILE A 52 3.65 5.64 -9.60
C ILE A 52 4.24 5.41 -8.20
N ILE A 53 5.43 4.84 -8.09
CA ILE A 53 6.03 4.50 -6.78
C ILE A 53 6.39 5.77 -5.99
N GLY A 54 7.00 6.77 -6.65
CA GLY A 54 7.40 8.01 -6.00
C GLY A 54 6.24 8.67 -5.22
N PRO A 55 5.15 9.07 -5.90
CA PRO A 55 4.04 9.74 -5.23
C PRO A 55 3.21 8.83 -4.30
N ASN A 56 3.04 7.55 -4.62
CA ASN A 56 2.09 6.69 -3.90
C ASN A 56 2.73 5.79 -2.81
N CYS A 57 4.05 5.56 -2.86
CA CYS A 57 4.68 4.57 -1.99
C CYS A 57 5.86 5.13 -1.19
N ALA A 58 6.70 5.97 -1.82
CA ALA A 58 7.98 6.38 -1.25
C ALA A 58 7.84 7.17 0.06
N GLY A 59 6.74 7.93 0.24
CA GLY A 59 6.49 8.68 1.48
C GLY A 59 6.48 7.80 2.72
N CYS A 60 5.81 6.65 2.65
CA CYS A 60 5.77 5.67 3.74
C CYS A 60 6.96 4.71 3.72
N HIS A 61 7.47 4.35 2.52
CA HIS A 61 8.56 3.41 2.34
C HIS A 61 9.92 4.11 2.11
N SER A 62 10.20 5.18 2.84
CA SER A 62 11.51 5.82 2.89
C SER A 62 12.33 5.31 4.06
N ALA A 63 13.66 5.34 3.92
CA ALA A 63 14.58 4.89 4.96
C ALA A 63 14.28 5.61 6.30
N GLY A 64 14.18 4.84 7.37
CA GLY A 64 13.92 5.37 8.71
C GLY A 64 12.45 5.44 9.13
N THR A 65 11.49 5.35 8.21
CA THR A 65 10.05 5.31 8.53
C THR A 65 9.66 4.02 9.25
N ALA A 66 8.55 4.06 10.00
CA ALA A 66 8.02 2.88 10.67
C ALA A 66 7.61 1.79 9.65
N PHE A 67 6.98 2.18 8.55
CA PHE A 67 6.55 1.26 7.51
C PHE A 67 7.72 0.60 6.78
N ALA A 68 8.78 1.36 6.44
CA ALA A 68 9.97 0.78 5.84
C ALA A 68 10.69 -0.19 6.79
N LYS A 69 10.72 0.08 8.09
CA LYS A 69 11.28 -0.82 9.10
C LYS A 69 10.46 -2.10 9.23
N GLN A 70 9.13 -1.99 9.29
CA GLN A 70 8.22 -3.13 9.42
C GLN A 70 8.25 -4.03 8.19
N SER A 71 8.18 -3.45 7.00
CA SER A 71 8.17 -4.18 5.74
C SER A 71 9.56 -4.59 5.24
N LYS A 72 10.63 -4.02 5.83
CA LYS A 72 12.02 -4.13 5.35
C LYS A 72 12.15 -3.74 3.87
N LEU A 73 11.36 -2.75 3.44
CA LEU A 73 11.26 -2.31 2.05
C LEU A 73 11.42 -0.80 1.96
N VAL A 74 12.40 -0.34 1.19
CA VAL A 74 12.63 1.06 0.86
C VAL A 74 12.33 1.27 -0.62
N LEU A 75 11.47 2.24 -0.94
CA LEU A 75 10.99 2.52 -2.30
C LEU A 75 11.35 3.93 -2.78
N THR A 76 12.46 4.49 -2.27
CA THR A 76 13.02 5.72 -2.83
C THR A 76 13.63 5.46 -4.20
N SER A 77 13.67 6.48 -5.05
CA SER A 77 14.01 6.35 -6.49
C SER A 77 15.39 5.74 -6.76
N ASP A 78 16.32 5.90 -5.83
CA ASP A 78 17.70 5.41 -5.92
C ASP A 78 17.84 3.90 -5.68
N VAL A 79 16.93 3.28 -4.90
CA VAL A 79 17.07 1.87 -4.50
C VAL A 79 15.86 0.99 -4.83
N ALA A 80 14.72 1.58 -5.23
CA ALA A 80 13.44 0.86 -5.36
C ALA A 80 13.52 -0.37 -6.26
N TYR A 81 14.26 -0.31 -7.38
CA TYR A 81 14.37 -1.45 -8.30
C TYR A 81 15.03 -2.63 -7.62
N GLU A 82 16.20 -2.42 -7.02
CA GLU A 82 16.99 -3.44 -6.34
C GLU A 82 16.28 -3.96 -5.07
N GLN A 83 15.41 -3.14 -4.49
CA GLN A 83 14.58 -3.54 -3.37
C GLN A 83 13.39 -4.41 -3.76
N LEU A 84 12.92 -4.34 -5.01
CA LEU A 84 11.74 -5.07 -5.49
C LEU A 84 12.10 -6.38 -6.20
N ILE A 85 13.11 -6.35 -7.09
CA ILE A 85 13.33 -7.45 -8.03
C ILE A 85 13.87 -8.70 -7.36
N ASN A 86 13.16 -9.82 -7.57
CA ASN A 86 13.51 -11.17 -7.08
C ASN A 86 13.84 -11.23 -5.58
N ARG A 87 13.35 -10.28 -4.78
CA ARG A 87 13.55 -10.28 -3.33
C ARG A 87 12.37 -10.92 -2.61
N LYS A 88 12.68 -11.60 -1.54
CA LYS A 88 11.67 -12.20 -0.66
C LYS A 88 10.98 -11.14 0.18
N PRO A 89 9.64 -11.21 0.35
CA PRO A 89 8.92 -10.32 1.24
C PRO A 89 9.30 -10.58 2.71
N ALA A 90 9.18 -9.54 3.54
CA ALA A 90 9.32 -9.69 5.00
C ALA A 90 8.05 -10.27 5.65
N ASN A 91 6.93 -10.28 4.95
CA ASN A 91 5.70 -10.90 5.41
C ASN A 91 5.85 -12.42 5.38
N ASN A 92 5.67 -13.08 6.53
CA ASN A 92 5.90 -14.52 6.66
C ASN A 92 4.91 -15.35 5.84
N PHE A 93 3.64 -14.96 5.76
CA PHE A 93 2.64 -15.67 4.98
C PHE A 93 2.98 -15.64 3.48
N ALA A 94 3.28 -14.45 2.96
CA ALA A 94 3.69 -14.33 1.56
C ALA A 94 5.01 -15.09 1.26
N LEU A 95 5.92 -15.14 2.23
CA LEU A 95 7.16 -15.91 2.14
C LEU A 95 6.90 -17.42 2.12
N GLU A 96 6.02 -17.92 2.97
CA GLU A 96 5.61 -19.32 3.03
C GLU A 96 4.89 -19.77 1.75
N ASP A 97 4.08 -18.88 1.15
CA ASP A 97 3.42 -19.10 -0.14
C ASP A 97 4.40 -18.99 -1.34
N GLY A 98 5.67 -18.71 -1.07
CA GLY A 98 6.74 -18.69 -2.06
C GLY A 98 6.71 -17.47 -2.98
N LEU A 99 6.18 -16.32 -2.51
CA LEU A 99 6.16 -15.09 -3.27
C LEU A 99 7.53 -14.40 -3.24
N GLU A 100 7.77 -13.63 -4.28
CA GLU A 100 8.82 -12.61 -4.39
C GLU A 100 8.19 -11.22 -4.33
N LEU A 101 8.94 -10.17 -4.01
CA LEU A 101 8.38 -8.82 -4.06
C LEU A 101 7.95 -8.47 -5.49
N VAL A 102 8.82 -8.70 -6.47
CA VAL A 102 8.50 -8.71 -7.91
C VAL A 102 9.30 -9.82 -8.57
N GLY A 103 8.63 -10.76 -9.20
CA GLY A 103 9.28 -11.81 -9.99
C GLY A 103 9.55 -11.38 -11.42
N THR A 104 10.49 -12.07 -12.09
CA THR A 104 10.97 -11.73 -13.44
C THR A 104 10.71 -12.82 -14.50
N LYS A 105 9.83 -13.77 -14.20
CA LYS A 105 9.53 -14.92 -15.09
C LYS A 105 8.26 -14.70 -15.93
N GLY A 106 7.95 -13.45 -16.27
CA GLY A 106 6.78 -13.12 -17.07
C GLY A 106 5.45 -13.51 -16.42
N LEU A 107 4.55 -14.10 -17.19
CA LEU A 107 3.22 -14.48 -16.70
C LEU A 107 3.26 -15.32 -15.42
N ALA A 108 4.23 -16.21 -15.28
CA ALA A 108 4.39 -17.03 -14.07
C ALA A 108 4.72 -16.21 -12.81
N SER A 109 5.17 -14.96 -12.97
CA SER A 109 5.50 -14.07 -11.87
C SER A 109 4.35 -13.17 -11.43
N VAL A 110 3.29 -13.02 -12.19
CA VAL A 110 2.17 -12.12 -11.82
C VAL A 110 1.56 -12.55 -10.48
N GLY A 111 1.04 -13.77 -10.39
CA GLY A 111 0.49 -14.34 -9.13
C GLY A 111 1.55 -14.73 -8.09
N LYS A 112 2.84 -14.49 -8.38
CA LYS A 112 3.95 -14.69 -7.44
C LYS A 112 4.63 -13.38 -7.03
N SER A 113 4.15 -12.24 -7.53
CA SER A 113 4.64 -10.92 -7.18
C SER A 113 3.83 -10.31 -6.06
N PHE A 114 4.40 -10.24 -4.86
CA PHE A 114 3.73 -9.70 -3.68
C PHE A 114 3.35 -8.22 -3.85
N LEU A 115 4.12 -7.46 -4.64
CA LEU A 115 3.72 -6.11 -5.03
C LEU A 115 2.36 -6.12 -5.73
N TRP A 116 2.16 -7.03 -6.71
CA TRP A 116 0.89 -7.13 -7.43
C TRP A 116 -0.28 -7.43 -6.50
N GLU A 117 -0.11 -8.41 -5.61
CA GLU A 117 -1.10 -8.75 -4.60
C GLU A 117 -1.45 -7.56 -3.69
N LYS A 118 -0.46 -6.72 -3.39
CA LYS A 118 -0.65 -5.57 -2.50
C LYS A 118 -1.32 -4.37 -3.16
N ILE A 119 -1.24 -4.20 -4.46
CA ILE A 119 -1.76 -3.00 -5.16
C ILE A 119 -3.03 -3.27 -5.97
N ASN A 120 -3.34 -4.52 -6.29
CA ASN A 120 -4.49 -4.88 -7.13
C ASN A 120 -5.82 -4.78 -6.36
N ALA A 121 -6.28 -3.55 -6.13
CA ALA A 121 -7.47 -3.27 -5.34
C ALA A 121 -8.77 -3.84 -5.95
N ALA A 122 -8.82 -4.07 -7.26
CA ALA A 122 -9.97 -4.69 -7.91
C ALA A 122 -10.24 -6.12 -7.42
N GLU A 123 -9.20 -6.82 -6.98
CA GLU A 123 -9.26 -8.16 -6.39
C GLU A 123 -9.38 -8.12 -4.85
N GLN A 124 -9.70 -6.97 -4.27
CA GLN A 124 -9.63 -6.75 -2.82
C GLN A 124 -10.42 -7.77 -2.00
N GLN A 125 -11.62 -8.14 -2.44
CA GLN A 125 -12.44 -9.12 -1.72
C GLN A 125 -11.74 -10.49 -1.70
N HIS A 126 -11.27 -10.92 -2.85
CA HIS A 126 -10.48 -12.14 -3.00
C HIS A 126 -9.20 -12.11 -2.15
N PHE A 127 -8.50 -10.97 -2.15
CA PHE A 127 -7.27 -10.78 -1.37
C PHE A 127 -7.50 -11.02 0.13
N TYR A 128 -8.53 -10.42 0.71
CA TYR A 128 -8.81 -10.56 2.14
C TYR A 128 -9.37 -11.92 2.52
N ASP A 129 -10.12 -12.56 1.64
CA ASP A 129 -10.70 -13.87 1.89
C ASP A 129 -9.64 -14.97 1.80
N ASP A 130 -8.77 -14.91 0.80
CA ASP A 130 -7.79 -15.96 0.52
C ASP A 130 -6.45 -15.73 1.25
N HIS A 131 -6.06 -14.48 1.45
CA HIS A 131 -4.77 -14.11 2.01
C HIS A 131 -4.86 -13.16 3.22
N PRO A 132 -5.61 -13.50 4.27
CA PRO A 132 -5.81 -12.63 5.43
C PRO A 132 -4.50 -12.25 6.15
N GLY A 133 -3.47 -13.08 6.00
CA GLY A 133 -2.15 -12.85 6.58
C GLY A 133 -1.25 -11.88 5.81
N TYR A 134 -1.65 -11.43 4.61
CA TYR A 134 -0.81 -10.54 3.79
C TYR A 134 -0.84 -9.08 4.28
N GLY A 135 -1.74 -8.75 5.19
CA GLY A 135 -1.90 -7.39 5.72
C GLY A 135 -2.69 -6.49 4.76
N SER A 136 -2.70 -5.19 5.01
CA SER A 136 -3.52 -4.23 4.26
C SER A 136 -3.06 -4.06 2.82
N LEU A 137 -4.02 -3.76 1.92
CA LEU A 137 -3.73 -3.32 0.55
C LEU A 137 -2.97 -2.00 0.54
N MET A 138 -2.26 -1.74 -0.53
CA MET A 138 -1.47 -0.53 -0.76
C MET A 138 -1.99 0.25 -1.98
N PRO A 139 -1.87 1.57 -1.98
CA PRO A 139 -1.32 2.44 -0.92
C PRO A 139 -2.21 2.51 0.32
N LEU A 140 -1.61 2.39 1.50
CA LEU A 140 -2.37 2.42 2.75
C LEU A 140 -2.91 3.82 3.06
N GLY A 141 -4.22 3.94 3.27
CA GLY A 141 -4.86 5.21 3.60
C GLY A 141 -4.93 6.24 2.46
N MET A 142 -4.63 5.81 1.22
CA MET A 142 -4.76 6.61 0.01
C MET A 142 -5.73 5.93 -0.97
N ASP A 143 -6.09 6.65 -2.03
CA ASP A 143 -6.86 6.06 -3.11
C ASP A 143 -6.08 4.90 -3.77
N PRO A 144 -6.76 3.84 -4.21
CA PRO A 144 -6.14 2.79 -5.01
C PRO A 144 -5.46 3.36 -6.25
N LEU A 145 -4.45 2.68 -6.76
CA LEU A 145 -3.85 3.02 -8.06
C LEU A 145 -4.93 3.03 -9.16
N THR A 146 -4.74 3.86 -10.17
CA THR A 146 -5.64 3.87 -11.33
C THR A 146 -5.56 2.56 -12.11
N ASP A 147 -6.63 2.21 -12.82
CA ASP A 147 -6.63 1.05 -13.73
C ASP A 147 -5.49 1.13 -14.74
N GLY A 148 -5.14 2.36 -15.16
CA GLY A 148 -4.03 2.61 -16.06
C GLY A 148 -2.68 2.31 -15.42
N GLU A 149 -2.45 2.75 -14.19
CA GLU A 149 -1.23 2.46 -13.43
C GLU A 149 -1.09 0.97 -13.15
N LEU A 150 -2.17 0.32 -12.74
CA LEU A 150 -2.20 -1.13 -12.51
C LEU A 150 -1.86 -1.89 -13.79
N LYS A 151 -2.51 -1.54 -14.91
CA LYS A 151 -2.24 -2.16 -16.20
C LYS A 151 -0.81 -1.95 -16.67
N PHE A 152 -0.25 -0.78 -16.41
CA PHE A 152 1.13 -0.45 -16.77
C PHE A 152 2.13 -1.29 -15.97
N ILE A 153 1.93 -1.44 -14.66
CA ILE A 153 2.74 -2.32 -13.79
C ILE A 153 2.57 -3.79 -14.19
N LEU A 154 1.34 -4.23 -14.46
CA LEU A 154 1.08 -5.60 -14.90
C LEU A 154 1.87 -5.97 -16.15
N HIS A 155 1.84 -5.11 -17.18
CA HIS A 155 2.60 -5.32 -18.41
C HIS A 155 4.11 -5.36 -18.13
N TRP A 156 4.61 -4.51 -17.26
CA TRP A 156 6.02 -4.54 -16.86
C TRP A 156 6.41 -5.89 -16.21
N ILE A 157 5.57 -6.42 -15.33
CA ILE A 157 5.81 -7.74 -14.69
C ILE A 157 5.73 -8.86 -15.75
N LEU A 158 4.74 -8.80 -16.65
CA LEU A 158 4.57 -9.77 -17.74
C LEU A 158 5.79 -9.85 -18.67
N GLU A 159 6.46 -8.73 -18.89
CA GLU A 159 7.68 -8.65 -19.71
C GLU A 159 8.98 -8.91 -18.91
N GLY A 160 8.85 -9.45 -17.68
CA GLY A 160 9.99 -9.82 -16.86
C GLY A 160 10.58 -8.67 -16.04
N ALA A 161 9.82 -7.62 -15.85
CA ALA A 161 10.16 -6.46 -15.01
C ALA A 161 11.52 -5.81 -15.34
N PRO A 162 11.84 -5.52 -16.61
CA PRO A 162 13.15 -5.00 -17.00
C PRO A 162 13.38 -3.59 -16.43
N LYS A 163 14.65 -3.29 -16.08
CA LYS A 163 15.07 -1.95 -15.64
C LYS A 163 15.14 -0.94 -16.79
N LEU A 164 15.48 -1.41 -17.97
CA LEU A 164 15.69 -0.60 -19.18
C LEU A 164 14.67 -0.96 -20.27
N GLY A 165 14.44 -0.02 -21.19
CA GLY A 165 13.55 -0.23 -22.33
C GLY A 165 12.07 0.06 -21.99
N VAL A 166 11.28 0.14 -23.07
CA VAL A 166 9.83 0.41 -23.01
C VAL A 166 9.10 -0.89 -23.35
N VAL A 167 8.44 -1.48 -22.36
CA VAL A 167 7.71 -2.76 -22.48
C VAL A 167 6.21 -2.62 -22.19
N ALA A 168 5.77 -1.47 -21.70
CA ALA A 168 4.36 -1.17 -21.48
C ALA A 168 3.93 0.06 -22.26
N ASN A 169 2.69 0.05 -22.78
CA ASN A 169 2.17 1.17 -23.54
C ASN A 169 1.80 2.33 -22.62
N LEU A 170 2.37 3.51 -22.89
CA LEU A 170 2.11 4.76 -22.17
C LEU A 170 0.64 5.19 -22.20
N ASP A 171 -0.09 4.87 -23.25
CA ASP A 171 -1.51 5.20 -23.37
C ASP A 171 -2.35 4.58 -22.25
N ASN A 172 -1.88 3.50 -21.64
CA ASN A 172 -2.56 2.92 -20.50
C ASN A 172 -2.73 3.94 -19.36
N LEU A 173 -1.74 4.81 -19.12
CA LEU A 173 -1.76 5.80 -18.05
C LEU A 173 -2.82 6.90 -18.24
N SER A 174 -3.47 6.97 -19.40
CA SER A 174 -4.61 7.87 -19.62
C SER A 174 -5.90 7.39 -18.98
N ASN A 175 -6.00 6.10 -18.60
CA ASN A 175 -7.14 5.57 -17.88
C ASN A 175 -6.99 5.92 -16.38
N LEU A 176 -7.69 6.96 -15.96
CA LEU A 176 -7.69 7.48 -14.59
C LEU A 176 -8.77 6.85 -13.69
N ASN A 177 -9.55 5.89 -14.19
CA ASN A 177 -10.49 5.16 -13.36
C ASN A 177 -9.76 4.48 -12.21
N ARG A 178 -10.45 4.36 -11.07
CA ARG A 178 -9.94 3.69 -9.88
C ARG A 178 -10.97 2.69 -9.38
N TYR A 179 -10.50 1.63 -8.78
CA TYR A 179 -11.39 0.74 -8.05
C TYR A 179 -12.17 1.54 -7.00
N SER A 180 -13.47 1.37 -7.01
CA SER A 180 -14.34 1.88 -5.96
C SER A 180 -14.97 0.67 -5.26
N PRO A 181 -14.70 0.48 -3.95
CA PRO A 181 -15.33 -0.62 -3.24
C PRO A 181 -16.85 -0.47 -3.28
N PRO A 182 -17.59 -1.60 -3.32
CA PRO A 182 -19.04 -1.54 -3.27
C PRO A 182 -19.49 -0.78 -2.02
N PRO A 183 -20.62 -0.07 -2.09
CA PRO A 183 -21.12 0.66 -0.93
C PRO A 183 -21.34 -0.29 0.24
N PHE A 184 -20.99 0.16 1.43
CA PHE A 184 -21.18 -0.60 2.65
C PHE A 184 -22.63 -1.08 2.76
N LYS A 185 -22.81 -2.38 2.96
CA LYS A 185 -24.10 -3.00 3.18
C LYS A 185 -24.16 -3.55 4.59
N ALA A 186 -24.98 -2.94 5.44
CA ALA A 186 -25.19 -3.43 6.79
C ALA A 186 -25.72 -4.87 6.79
N LEU A 187 -25.36 -5.63 7.80
CA LEU A 187 -25.91 -6.96 8.03
C LEU A 187 -27.43 -6.91 8.15
N THR A 188 -28.09 -7.86 7.55
CA THR A 188 -29.54 -8.05 7.76
C THR A 188 -29.80 -8.51 9.19
N LYS A 189 -30.91 -8.05 9.77
CA LYS A 189 -31.32 -8.49 11.12
C LYS A 189 -31.50 -10.02 11.11
N PRO A 190 -30.86 -10.73 12.03
CA PRO A 190 -31.00 -12.19 12.11
C PRO A 190 -32.43 -12.57 12.55
N GLU A 191 -32.97 -13.66 12.01
CA GLU A 191 -34.25 -14.22 12.48
C GLU A 191 -34.17 -14.65 13.94
N ASN A 192 -33.05 -15.31 14.30
CA ASN A 192 -32.76 -15.78 15.65
C ASN A 192 -31.39 -15.20 16.07
N GLY A 193 -31.40 -14.17 16.92
CA GLY A 193 -30.16 -13.55 17.39
C GLY A 193 -30.37 -12.10 17.80
N ILE A 194 -29.27 -11.47 18.16
CA ILE A 194 -29.22 -10.06 18.59
C ILE A 194 -28.37 -9.30 17.59
N GLN A 195 -28.91 -8.23 17.03
CA GLN A 195 -28.14 -7.30 16.21
C GLN A 195 -27.85 -6.04 17.00
N LEU A 196 -26.57 -5.67 17.02
CA LEU A 196 -26.14 -4.39 17.54
C LEU A 196 -25.71 -3.52 16.33
N HIS A 197 -26.20 -2.30 16.30
CA HIS A 197 -25.91 -1.35 15.23
C HIS A 197 -25.29 -0.09 15.80
N VAL A 198 -24.29 0.42 15.11
CA VAL A 198 -23.64 1.70 15.38
C VAL A 198 -23.90 2.61 14.21
N GLU A 199 -24.50 3.78 14.47
CA GLU A 199 -24.74 4.76 13.41
C GLU A 199 -23.43 5.24 12.78
N PRO A 200 -23.46 5.63 11.50
CA PRO A 200 -22.30 6.20 10.83
C PRO A 200 -21.77 7.44 11.57
N PHE A 201 -20.48 7.59 11.56
CA PHE A 201 -19.78 8.75 12.10
C PHE A 201 -18.57 9.09 11.24
N ASP A 202 -18.17 10.35 11.26
CA ASP A 202 -17.01 10.82 10.52
C ASP A 202 -15.74 10.72 11.36
N VAL A 203 -14.66 10.32 10.70
CA VAL A 203 -13.31 10.35 11.24
C VAL A 203 -12.50 11.29 10.35
N PRO A 204 -12.05 12.46 10.87
CA PRO A 204 -11.23 13.37 10.09
C PRO A 204 -9.92 12.70 9.60
N PRO A 205 -9.33 13.17 8.49
CA PRO A 205 -8.00 12.74 8.08
C PRO A 205 -6.98 12.86 9.22
N ASP A 206 -6.04 11.95 9.30
CA ASP A 206 -4.97 11.88 10.31
C ASP A 206 -5.46 11.70 11.77
N PHE A 207 -6.72 11.35 11.94
CA PHE A 207 -7.29 11.04 13.25
C PHE A 207 -7.60 9.55 13.40
N GLU A 208 -7.31 9.02 14.58
CA GLU A 208 -7.82 7.75 15.06
C GLU A 208 -8.92 8.02 16.09
N ARG A 209 -10.05 7.31 15.96
CA ARG A 209 -11.19 7.49 16.85
C ARG A 209 -11.62 6.16 17.44
N GLU A 210 -11.70 6.09 18.74
CA GLU A 210 -12.12 4.91 19.48
C GLU A 210 -13.46 5.19 20.17
N PHE A 211 -14.47 4.36 19.87
CA PHE A 211 -15.82 4.50 20.42
C PHE A 211 -16.11 3.39 21.41
N PHE A 212 -16.64 3.77 22.56
CA PHE A 212 -17.26 2.85 23.51
C PHE A 212 -18.77 3.05 23.48
N ILE A 213 -19.48 2.05 23.01
CA ILE A 213 -20.94 2.10 22.89
C ILE A 213 -21.56 1.05 23.78
N TYR A 214 -22.37 1.49 24.72
CA TYR A 214 -23.16 0.60 25.55
C TYR A 214 -24.49 0.27 24.85
N LYS A 215 -24.78 -1.01 24.71
CA LYS A 215 -26.06 -1.49 24.17
C LYS A 215 -26.67 -2.54 25.10
N LYS A 216 -27.91 -2.29 25.54
CA LYS A 216 -28.69 -3.28 26.28
C LYS A 216 -29.16 -4.38 25.33
N LEU A 217 -28.89 -5.64 25.67
CA LEU A 217 -29.33 -6.78 24.88
C LEU A 217 -30.85 -7.04 24.99
N ASN A 218 -31.48 -6.60 26.08
CA ASN A 218 -32.90 -6.75 26.36
C ASN A 218 -33.41 -8.21 26.30
N ASN A 219 -32.52 -9.17 26.51
CA ASN A 219 -32.87 -10.58 26.58
C ASN A 219 -33.57 -10.90 27.90
N LYS A 220 -34.67 -11.64 27.83
CA LYS A 220 -35.46 -12.06 29.02
C LYS A 220 -34.88 -13.30 29.72
N THR A 221 -34.12 -14.08 28.99
CA THR A 221 -33.48 -15.31 29.45
C THR A 221 -32.02 -15.33 29.05
N PRO A 222 -31.16 -16.10 29.67
CA PRO A 222 -29.78 -16.29 29.24
C PRO A 222 -29.70 -16.71 27.76
N VAL A 223 -28.77 -16.13 27.01
CA VAL A 223 -28.55 -16.41 25.60
C VAL A 223 -27.15 -17.01 25.44
N TYR A 224 -27.08 -18.11 24.72
CA TYR A 224 -25.82 -18.74 24.34
C TYR A 224 -25.44 -18.30 22.94
N VAL A 225 -24.28 -17.66 22.79
CA VAL A 225 -23.77 -17.17 21.51
C VAL A 225 -22.90 -18.26 20.88
N ASN A 226 -23.32 -18.76 19.73
CA ASN A 226 -22.59 -19.77 18.97
C ASN A 226 -21.92 -19.19 17.72
N ARG A 227 -22.29 -17.99 17.31
CA ARG A 227 -21.69 -17.28 16.17
C ARG A 227 -21.78 -15.77 16.39
N VAL A 228 -20.71 -15.08 16.05
CA VAL A 228 -20.65 -13.62 15.96
C VAL A 228 -20.29 -13.27 14.52
N GLN A 229 -21.06 -12.39 13.91
CA GLN A 229 -20.79 -11.86 12.59
C GLN A 229 -20.64 -10.35 12.73
N ILE A 230 -19.59 -9.79 12.13
CA ILE A 230 -19.26 -8.38 12.24
C ILE A 230 -19.08 -7.84 10.83
N GLU A 231 -19.70 -6.70 10.55
CA GLU A 231 -19.49 -5.96 9.32
C GLU A 231 -19.14 -4.53 9.69
N MET A 232 -18.05 -4.02 9.16
CA MET A 232 -17.54 -2.68 9.47
C MET A 232 -17.25 -1.93 8.18
N ARG A 233 -17.43 -0.60 8.21
CA ARG A 233 -17.07 0.26 7.08
C ARG A 233 -15.55 0.27 6.85
N PRO A 234 -15.09 0.52 5.62
CA PRO A 234 -13.69 0.78 5.35
C PRO A 234 -13.10 1.83 6.30
N GLY A 235 -11.84 1.64 6.71
CA GLY A 235 -11.18 2.46 7.70
C GLY A 235 -11.37 2.00 9.15
N SER A 236 -12.32 1.10 9.42
CA SER A 236 -12.45 0.44 10.72
C SER A 236 -11.49 -0.76 10.80
N HIS A 237 -10.71 -0.87 11.86
CA HIS A 237 -9.71 -1.96 11.96
C HIS A 237 -9.76 -2.77 13.25
N HIS A 238 -10.50 -2.31 14.26
CA HIS A 238 -10.72 -3.05 15.50
C HIS A 238 -12.18 -3.06 15.92
N PHE A 239 -12.66 -4.22 16.36
CA PHE A 239 -13.91 -4.38 17.09
C PHE A 239 -13.64 -5.22 18.32
N ILE A 240 -14.03 -4.71 19.48
CA ILE A 240 -13.90 -5.43 20.76
C ILE A 240 -15.26 -5.42 21.45
N GLY A 241 -15.80 -6.61 21.70
CA GLY A 241 -17.01 -6.79 22.50
C GLY A 241 -16.68 -7.02 23.95
N TYR A 242 -17.23 -6.20 24.83
CA TYR A 242 -17.15 -6.39 26.28
C TYR A 242 -18.49 -6.84 26.83
N LEU A 243 -18.49 -7.88 27.64
CA LEU A 243 -19.64 -8.22 28.47
C LEU A 243 -19.50 -7.46 29.78
N LEU A 244 -20.46 -6.60 30.10
CA LEU A 244 -20.48 -5.86 31.34
C LEU A 244 -21.31 -6.62 32.37
N ASP A 245 -20.71 -6.91 33.51
CA ASP A 245 -21.42 -7.38 34.69
C ASP A 245 -22.22 -6.22 35.26
N SER A 246 -23.49 -6.44 35.53
CA SER A 246 -24.41 -5.46 36.15
C SER A 246 -23.94 -4.97 37.53
N SER A 247 -23.01 -5.69 38.16
CA SER A 247 -22.40 -5.30 39.44
C SER A 247 -21.29 -4.24 39.30
N GLN A 248 -20.78 -3.99 38.09
CA GLN A 248 -19.69 -3.04 37.85
C GLN A 248 -20.22 -1.67 37.40
N PRO A 249 -19.92 -0.59 38.12
CA PRO A 249 -20.32 0.75 37.68
C PRO A 249 -19.64 1.10 36.36
N LEU A 250 -20.41 1.52 35.34
CA LEU A 250 -19.91 1.96 34.01
C LEU A 250 -18.78 3.00 34.13
N PHE A 251 -18.79 3.83 35.15
CA PHE A 251 -17.76 4.84 35.44
C PHE A 251 -16.39 4.26 35.83
N SER A 252 -16.32 3.04 36.36
CA SER A 252 -15.04 2.42 36.69
C SER A 252 -14.29 1.94 35.43
N LEU A 253 -15.02 1.59 34.38
CA LEU A 253 -14.47 1.21 33.08
C LEU A 253 -13.90 2.44 32.36
N ALA A 254 -14.61 3.56 32.37
CA ALA A 254 -14.18 4.81 31.75
C ALA A 254 -12.83 5.33 32.31
N LYS A 255 -12.59 5.18 33.60
CA LYS A 255 -11.32 5.57 34.24
C LYS A 255 -10.12 4.71 33.79
N ARG A 256 -10.33 3.44 33.45
CA ARG A 256 -9.26 2.52 33.01
C ARG A 256 -8.86 2.70 31.53
N LEU A 257 -9.69 3.42 30.76
CA LEU A 257 -9.55 3.54 29.32
C LEU A 257 -8.89 4.86 28.88
N PHE A 258 -8.42 5.68 29.83
CA PHE A 258 -7.77 6.95 29.49
C PHE A 258 -6.34 6.71 29.01
N VAL A 259 -6.13 6.88 27.70
CA VAL A 259 -4.80 6.93 27.06
C VAL A 259 -4.59 8.34 26.50
N PRO A 260 -3.49 9.02 26.85
CA PRO A 260 -3.18 10.33 26.26
C PRO A 260 -3.11 10.23 24.74
N ASN A 261 -3.61 11.25 24.04
CA ASN A 261 -3.58 11.43 22.58
C ASN A 261 -4.57 10.59 21.74
N ARG A 262 -5.60 9.99 22.33
CA ARG A 262 -6.73 9.40 21.60
C ARG A 262 -8.03 10.05 22.01
N ILE A 263 -8.85 10.46 21.05
CA ILE A 263 -10.23 10.86 21.32
C ILE A 263 -11.03 9.60 21.59
N ARG A 264 -11.61 9.52 22.78
CA ARG A 264 -12.49 8.42 23.18
C ARG A 264 -13.88 8.97 23.45
N ASP A 265 -14.81 8.52 22.67
CA ASP A 265 -16.22 8.88 22.84
C ASP A 265 -16.93 7.78 23.63
N LEU A 266 -17.45 8.12 24.78
CA LEU A 266 -18.27 7.23 25.58
C LEU A 266 -19.73 7.60 25.37
N HIS A 267 -20.48 6.77 24.65
CA HIS A 267 -21.91 6.90 24.50
C HIS A 267 -22.62 6.03 25.55
N LEU A 268 -23.02 6.66 26.64
CA LEU A 268 -23.90 6.05 27.63
C LEU A 268 -25.37 6.24 27.21
N PRO A 269 -26.29 5.34 27.63
CA PRO A 269 -27.71 5.45 27.31
C PRO A 269 -28.35 6.66 27.95
#